data_69461ea91cc347f6362e5ee0e4665f50
#
_entry.id   69461ea91cc347f6362e5ee0e4665f50
#
_cell.length_a   1.000
_cell.length_b   1.000
_cell.length_c   1.000
_cell.angle_alpha   90.00
_cell.angle_beta   90.00
_cell.angle_gamma   90.00
#
_symmetry.space_group_name_H-M   'P 1'
#
loop_
_entity.id
_entity.type
_entity.pdbx_description
1 polymer ?
#
loop_
_entity_poly.entity_id
_entity_poly.type
_entity_poly.pdbx_seq_one_letter_code
_entity_poly.pdbx_strand_id
1 'polypeptide(L)'
;MASKSGIKSVEEFFEGFIFWSRWVQAPLYGGLVIGAFLYLVKFFQELWYVASKMFDLPELEMMLKILGLVDISMVMNLVVMVTIGGYSIFTSKIDVDMHEDKPLWLEGLDAGQLKIKLATSLASISGVQLLKTFIQFKTSREKIEMGELSSFNPSEEGLTSIVIEIVIHMVFIFSALLLAHTEKTLHSYPHGNHQHSSDEEGEGNDHGH
;
A
#
# COMPACT_ATOMS: atom_id res chain seq x y z
N MET A 1 18.98 -20.91 42.76
CA MET A 1 19.17 -21.41 41.36
C MET A 1 17.89 -21.72 40.59
N ALA A 2 16.72 -21.64 41.20
CA ALA A 2 15.42 -21.99 40.54
C ALA A 2 14.77 -20.87 39.70
N SER A 3 15.20 -19.61 39.80
CA SER A 3 14.59 -18.47 39.10
C SER A 3 14.99 -18.30 37.62
N LYS A 4 16.14 -18.83 37.20
CA LYS A 4 16.62 -18.70 35.82
C LYS A 4 15.97 -19.67 34.83
N SER A 5 15.42 -20.79 35.30
CA SER A 5 14.79 -21.78 34.39
C SER A 5 13.36 -21.38 33.97
N GLY A 6 12.61 -20.70 34.82
CA GLY A 6 11.28 -20.24 34.51
C GLY A 6 11.26 -19.08 33.47
N ILE A 7 12.26 -18.21 33.50
CA ILE A 7 12.36 -17.10 32.54
C ILE A 7 12.73 -17.62 31.14
N LYS A 8 13.60 -18.61 31.03
CA LYS A 8 13.95 -19.23 29.75
C LYS A 8 12.77 -19.96 29.10
N SER A 9 11.95 -20.66 29.88
CA SER A 9 10.78 -21.34 29.34
C SER A 9 9.70 -20.36 28.82
N VAL A 10 9.58 -19.19 29.43
CA VAL A 10 8.68 -18.13 28.96
C VAL A 10 9.23 -17.49 27.69
N GLU A 11 10.52 -17.28 27.61
CA GLU A 11 11.22 -16.73 26.45
C GLU A 11 11.11 -17.65 25.24
N GLU A 12 11.35 -18.95 25.40
CA GLU A 12 11.18 -19.97 24.36
C GLU A 12 9.72 -20.11 23.90
N PHE A 13 8.75 -19.96 24.80
CA PHE A 13 7.33 -19.96 24.44
C PHE A 13 6.96 -18.73 23.61
N PHE A 14 7.43 -17.54 23.97
CA PHE A 14 7.21 -16.32 23.20
C PHE A 14 7.91 -16.35 21.84
N GLU A 15 9.12 -16.86 21.76
CA GLU A 15 9.82 -17.08 20.47
C GLU A 15 9.05 -18.04 19.59
N GLY A 16 8.59 -19.17 20.10
CA GLY A 16 7.76 -20.13 19.37
C GLY A 16 6.44 -19.53 18.90
N PHE A 17 5.78 -18.72 19.74
CA PHE A 17 4.53 -18.04 19.40
C PHE A 17 4.74 -17.00 18.28
N ILE A 18 5.82 -16.21 18.34
CA ILE A 18 6.17 -15.24 17.30
C ILE A 18 6.48 -15.95 15.97
N PHE A 19 7.19 -17.08 16.02
CA PHE A 19 7.46 -17.89 14.83
C PHE A 19 6.20 -18.47 14.22
N TRP A 20 5.28 -18.95 15.05
CA TRP A 20 4.02 -19.53 14.58
C TRP A 20 3.06 -18.46 14.00
N SER A 21 3.07 -17.25 14.56
CA SER A 21 2.23 -16.14 14.06
C SER A 21 2.53 -15.76 12.60
N ARG A 22 3.75 -16.00 12.13
CA ARG A 22 4.14 -15.81 10.72
C ARG A 22 3.36 -16.72 9.77
N TRP A 23 3.12 -17.97 10.16
CA TRP A 23 2.37 -18.91 9.35
C TRP A 23 0.91 -18.54 9.18
N VAL A 24 0.36 -17.77 10.12
CA VAL A 24 -1.01 -17.24 10.01
C VAL A 24 -1.14 -16.22 8.88
N GLN A 25 -0.06 -15.54 8.51
CA GLN A 25 -0.09 -14.55 7.41
C GLN A 25 -0.06 -15.20 6.02
N ALA A 26 0.53 -16.39 5.86
CA ALA A 26 0.61 -17.07 4.58
C ALA A 26 -0.78 -17.30 3.92
N PRO A 27 -1.80 -17.85 4.61
CA PRO A 27 -3.14 -17.97 4.04
C PRO A 27 -3.81 -16.62 3.74
N LEU A 28 -3.48 -15.55 4.47
CA LEU A 28 -3.99 -14.21 4.17
C LEU A 28 -3.46 -13.69 2.81
N TYR A 29 -2.17 -13.85 2.55
CA TYR A 29 -1.60 -13.50 1.25
C TYR A 29 -2.15 -14.38 0.12
N GLY A 30 -2.35 -15.68 0.37
CA GLY A 30 -3.06 -16.57 -0.57
C GLY A 30 -4.48 -16.08 -0.88
N GLY A 31 -5.23 -15.64 0.14
CA GLY A 31 -6.54 -15.04 -0.01
C GLY A 31 -6.52 -13.75 -0.82
N LEU A 32 -5.51 -12.89 -0.62
CA LEU A 32 -5.34 -11.66 -1.41
C LEU A 32 -5.07 -11.95 -2.89
N VAL A 33 -4.26 -12.97 -3.20
CA VAL A 33 -4.01 -13.41 -4.58
C VAL A 33 -5.32 -13.89 -5.23
N ILE A 34 -6.13 -14.69 -4.52
CA ILE A 34 -7.45 -15.12 -5.01
C ILE A 34 -8.35 -13.90 -5.22
N GLY A 35 -8.38 -12.96 -4.28
CA GLY A 35 -9.11 -11.70 -4.41
C GLY A 35 -8.69 -10.90 -5.64
N ALA A 36 -7.39 -10.85 -5.93
CA ALA A 36 -6.85 -10.23 -7.13
C ALA A 36 -7.38 -10.88 -8.41
N PHE A 37 -7.44 -12.21 -8.47
CA PHE A 37 -8.05 -12.92 -9.62
C PHE A 37 -9.53 -12.60 -9.79
N LEU A 38 -10.30 -12.52 -8.70
CA LEU A 38 -11.71 -12.12 -8.77
C LEU A 38 -11.88 -10.68 -9.30
N TYR A 39 -11.02 -9.77 -8.89
CA TYR A 39 -11.00 -8.40 -9.39
C TYR A 39 -10.62 -8.33 -10.88
N LEU A 40 -9.68 -9.17 -11.33
CA LEU A 40 -9.32 -9.29 -12.75
C LEU A 40 -10.50 -9.74 -13.60
N VAL A 41 -11.25 -10.73 -13.14
CA VAL A 41 -12.49 -11.17 -13.82
C VAL A 41 -13.51 -10.03 -13.90
N LYS A 42 -13.67 -9.27 -12.80
CA LYS A 42 -14.56 -8.12 -12.74
C LYS A 42 -14.14 -7.02 -13.72
N PHE A 43 -12.85 -6.75 -13.83
CA PHE A 43 -12.30 -5.81 -14.81
C PHE A 43 -12.67 -6.19 -16.25
N PHE A 44 -12.48 -7.44 -16.63
CA PHE A 44 -12.83 -7.90 -17.98
C PHE A 44 -14.34 -7.89 -18.24
N GLN A 45 -15.16 -8.16 -17.25
CA GLN A 45 -16.62 -8.04 -17.36
C GLN A 45 -17.04 -6.59 -17.64
N GLU A 46 -16.52 -5.62 -16.89
CA GLU A 46 -16.81 -4.19 -17.11
C GLU A 46 -16.24 -3.71 -18.45
N LEU A 47 -15.04 -4.13 -18.81
CA LEU A 47 -14.43 -3.80 -20.10
C LEU A 47 -15.26 -4.32 -21.27
N TRP A 48 -15.73 -5.57 -21.19
CA TRP A 48 -16.60 -6.16 -22.20
C TRP A 48 -17.92 -5.42 -22.32
N TYR A 49 -18.51 -5.04 -21.20
CA TYR A 49 -19.74 -4.25 -21.17
C TYR A 49 -19.53 -2.90 -21.89
N VAL A 50 -18.48 -2.17 -21.55
CA VAL A 50 -18.15 -0.88 -22.18
C VAL A 50 -17.91 -1.05 -23.67
N ALA A 51 -17.15 -2.06 -24.09
CA ALA A 51 -16.85 -2.33 -25.48
C ALA A 51 -18.11 -2.70 -26.29
N SER A 52 -19.01 -3.51 -25.71
CA SER A 52 -20.24 -3.93 -26.38
C SER A 52 -21.28 -2.80 -26.52
N LYS A 53 -21.22 -1.81 -25.64
CA LYS A 53 -22.16 -0.69 -25.57
C LYS A 53 -21.57 0.65 -26.03
N MET A 54 -20.39 0.63 -26.63
CA MET A 54 -19.59 1.82 -26.95
C MET A 54 -20.36 2.85 -27.82
N PHE A 55 -21.23 2.39 -28.73
CA PHE A 55 -21.99 3.27 -29.60
C PHE A 55 -23.36 3.68 -29.03
N ASP A 56 -23.86 2.97 -28.02
CA ASP A 56 -25.20 3.19 -27.44
C ASP A 56 -25.14 4.06 -26.18
N LEU A 57 -23.99 4.10 -25.50
CA LEU A 57 -23.85 4.81 -24.23
C LEU A 57 -23.67 6.32 -24.45
N PRO A 58 -24.35 7.17 -23.66
CA PRO A 58 -24.05 8.58 -23.60
C PRO A 58 -22.59 8.81 -23.14
N GLU A 59 -21.96 9.86 -23.67
CA GLU A 59 -20.54 10.18 -23.38
C GLU A 59 -20.22 10.22 -21.89
N LEU A 60 -21.11 10.80 -21.08
CA LEU A 60 -20.94 10.90 -19.64
C LEU A 60 -20.96 9.55 -18.94
N GLU A 61 -21.89 8.67 -19.34
CA GLU A 61 -21.98 7.33 -18.77
C GLU A 61 -20.77 6.49 -19.17
N MET A 62 -20.31 6.60 -20.40
CA MET A 62 -19.09 5.98 -20.86
C MET A 62 -17.87 6.44 -20.06
N MET A 63 -17.74 7.74 -19.80
CA MET A 63 -16.67 8.30 -18.98
C MET A 63 -16.69 7.74 -17.55
N LEU A 64 -17.86 7.63 -16.91
CA LEU A 64 -18.02 7.05 -15.57
C LEU A 64 -17.66 5.55 -15.55
N LYS A 65 -17.97 4.82 -16.62
CA LYS A 65 -17.60 3.40 -16.75
C LYS A 65 -16.10 3.22 -16.92
N ILE A 66 -15.44 4.03 -17.75
CA ILE A 66 -13.98 4.02 -17.92
C ILE A 66 -13.31 4.39 -16.60
N LEU A 67 -13.83 5.39 -15.88
CA LEU A 67 -13.33 5.76 -14.55
C LEU A 67 -13.47 4.60 -13.54
N GLY A 68 -14.53 3.79 -13.66
CA GLY A 68 -14.68 2.56 -12.90
C GLY A 68 -13.60 1.51 -13.21
N LEU A 69 -13.20 1.37 -14.47
CA LEU A 69 -12.10 0.47 -14.87
C LEU A 69 -10.75 0.94 -14.29
N VAL A 70 -10.51 2.26 -14.29
CA VAL A 70 -9.31 2.85 -13.65
C VAL A 70 -9.31 2.55 -12.15
N ASP A 71 -10.44 2.71 -11.47
CA ASP A 71 -10.60 2.41 -10.04
C ASP A 71 -10.25 0.95 -9.73
N ILE A 72 -10.80 -0.01 -10.48
CA ILE A 72 -10.46 -1.44 -10.34
C ILE A 72 -8.95 -1.67 -10.53
N SER A 73 -8.35 -1.04 -11.53
CA SER A 73 -6.91 -1.17 -11.80
C SER A 73 -6.05 -0.63 -10.66
N MET A 74 -6.43 0.51 -10.05
CA MET A 74 -5.71 1.11 -8.93
C MET A 74 -5.80 0.25 -7.67
N VAL A 75 -6.99 -0.28 -7.36
CA VAL A 75 -7.18 -1.22 -6.24
C VAL A 75 -6.37 -2.49 -6.45
N MET A 76 -6.34 -3.01 -7.68
CA MET A 76 -5.54 -4.20 -8.03
C MET A 76 -4.05 -3.94 -7.79
N ASN A 77 -3.53 -2.81 -8.23
CA ASN A 77 -2.14 -2.42 -8.00
C ASN A 77 -1.82 -2.32 -6.50
N LEU A 78 -2.75 -1.77 -5.69
CA LEU A 78 -2.62 -1.74 -4.24
C LEU A 78 -2.55 -3.15 -3.64
N VAL A 79 -3.44 -4.07 -4.04
CA VAL A 79 -3.46 -5.46 -3.55
C VAL A 79 -2.17 -6.19 -3.89
N VAL A 80 -1.68 -6.06 -5.11
CA VAL A 80 -0.40 -6.66 -5.55
C VAL A 80 0.76 -6.11 -4.71
N MET A 81 0.81 -4.79 -4.51
CA MET A 81 1.86 -4.15 -3.73
C MET A 81 1.85 -4.61 -2.26
N VAL A 82 0.66 -4.73 -1.63
CA VAL A 82 0.52 -5.23 -0.26
C VAL A 82 0.96 -6.69 -0.17
N THR A 83 0.56 -7.51 -1.16
CA THR A 83 0.89 -8.95 -1.18
C THR A 83 2.39 -9.15 -1.32
N ILE A 84 3.03 -8.53 -2.31
CA ILE A 84 4.47 -8.68 -2.56
C ILE A 84 5.28 -8.05 -1.43
N GLY A 85 4.92 -6.82 -1.04
CA GLY A 85 5.62 -6.09 0.01
C GLY A 85 5.50 -6.76 1.37
N GLY A 86 4.30 -7.23 1.71
CA GLY A 86 4.10 -7.99 2.94
C GLY A 86 4.88 -9.30 2.94
N TYR A 87 4.83 -10.06 1.85
CA TYR A 87 5.61 -11.29 1.70
C TYR A 87 7.12 -11.03 1.84
N SER A 88 7.66 -10.01 1.18
CA SER A 88 9.10 -9.71 1.24
C SER A 88 9.57 -9.32 2.63
N ILE A 89 8.78 -8.56 3.39
CA ILE A 89 9.13 -8.13 4.75
C ILE A 89 9.13 -9.32 5.73
N PHE A 90 8.17 -10.24 5.58
CA PHE A 90 7.97 -11.33 6.55
C PHE A 90 8.71 -12.62 6.20
N THR A 91 8.93 -12.92 4.93
CA THR A 91 9.52 -14.20 4.49
C THR A 91 11.00 -14.05 4.13
N SER A 92 11.45 -12.89 3.68
CA SER A 92 12.79 -12.67 3.14
C SER A 92 13.95 -12.78 4.15
N LYS A 93 13.68 -12.89 5.46
CA LYS A 93 14.76 -13.09 6.46
C LYS A 93 15.20 -14.54 6.63
N ILE A 94 14.53 -15.51 6.00
CA ILE A 94 14.78 -16.92 6.28
C ILE A 94 15.69 -17.58 5.24
N ASP A 95 15.80 -17.07 4.01
CA ASP A 95 16.47 -17.81 2.91
C ASP A 95 17.30 -16.91 1.96
N VAL A 96 17.89 -15.86 2.50
CA VAL A 96 18.58 -14.86 1.67
C VAL A 96 19.93 -15.33 1.13
N ASP A 97 20.51 -16.39 1.72
CA ASP A 97 21.89 -16.80 1.41
C ASP A 97 22.01 -17.92 0.34
N MET A 98 20.93 -18.49 -0.18
CA MET A 98 21.01 -19.66 -1.05
C MET A 98 20.51 -19.53 -2.49
N HIS A 99 19.96 -18.39 -2.92
CA HIS A 99 19.49 -18.25 -4.31
C HIS A 99 20.12 -17.05 -5.00
N GLU A 100 20.91 -17.35 -6.02
CA GLU A 100 21.62 -16.42 -6.92
C GLU A 100 20.69 -15.59 -7.83
N ASP A 101 19.36 -15.86 -7.82
CA ASP A 101 18.35 -15.24 -8.67
C ASP A 101 17.40 -14.32 -7.91
N LYS A 102 17.93 -13.38 -7.12
CA LYS A 102 17.08 -12.30 -6.60
C LYS A 102 16.72 -11.32 -7.71
N PRO A 103 15.43 -11.13 -8.02
CA PRO A 103 15.05 -10.08 -8.94
C PRO A 103 15.47 -8.72 -8.35
N LEU A 104 16.26 -7.95 -9.09
CA LEU A 104 16.80 -6.64 -8.69
C LEU A 104 15.72 -5.63 -8.21
N TRP A 105 14.46 -5.80 -8.64
CA TRP A 105 13.34 -4.98 -8.20
C TRP A 105 12.88 -5.30 -6.77
N LEU A 106 13.21 -6.48 -6.23
CA LEU A 106 12.86 -6.89 -4.87
C LEU A 106 13.87 -6.35 -3.84
N GLU A 107 15.12 -6.11 -4.23
CA GLU A 107 16.17 -5.56 -3.35
C GLU A 107 15.90 -4.11 -2.90
N GLY A 108 15.12 -3.36 -3.69
CA GLY A 108 14.77 -1.97 -3.41
C GLY A 108 13.50 -1.77 -2.56
N LEU A 109 12.85 -2.84 -2.08
CA LEU A 109 11.63 -2.73 -1.29
C LEU A 109 11.95 -2.61 0.21
N ASP A 110 12.39 -1.42 0.62
CA ASP A 110 12.43 -1.05 2.03
C ASP A 110 11.01 -0.86 2.59
N ALA A 111 10.79 -1.28 3.85
CA ALA A 111 9.50 -1.17 4.53
C ALA A 111 8.98 0.28 4.59
N GLY A 112 9.88 1.26 4.65
CA GLY A 112 9.55 2.68 4.60
C GLY A 112 8.99 3.11 3.25
N GLN A 113 9.65 2.72 2.17
CA GLN A 113 9.19 3.02 0.81
C GLN A 113 7.85 2.36 0.49
N LEU A 114 7.59 1.14 0.99
CA LEU A 114 6.29 0.49 0.85
C LEU A 114 5.17 1.29 1.50
N LYS A 115 5.38 1.80 2.72
CA LYS A 115 4.40 2.64 3.42
C LYS A 115 4.04 3.89 2.62
N ILE A 116 5.04 4.55 2.04
CA ILE A 116 4.83 5.74 1.20
C ILE A 116 4.03 5.36 -0.06
N LYS A 117 4.42 4.29 -0.75
CA LYS A 117 3.71 3.81 -1.95
C LYS A 117 2.26 3.43 -1.65
N LEU A 118 2.00 2.78 -0.52
CA LEU A 118 0.64 2.46 -0.07
C LEU A 118 -0.17 3.73 0.21
N ALA A 119 0.39 4.68 0.94
CA ALA A 119 -0.29 5.94 1.27
C ALA A 119 -0.59 6.77 0.01
N THR A 120 0.34 6.86 -0.94
CA THR A 120 0.12 7.55 -2.21
C THR A 120 -0.91 6.86 -3.09
N SER A 121 -0.95 5.51 -3.09
CA SER A 121 -1.98 4.75 -3.80
C SER A 121 -3.37 5.00 -3.22
N LEU A 122 -3.52 5.04 -1.90
CA LEU A 122 -4.78 5.38 -1.22
C LEU A 122 -5.22 6.80 -1.54
N ALA A 123 -4.30 7.77 -1.55
CA ALA A 123 -4.60 9.14 -1.94
C ALA A 123 -5.07 9.20 -3.40
N SER A 124 -4.46 8.47 -4.31
CA SER A 124 -4.87 8.40 -5.71
C SER A 124 -6.25 7.77 -5.88
N ILE A 125 -6.55 6.66 -5.19
CA ILE A 125 -7.86 6.02 -5.22
C ILE A 125 -8.93 6.98 -4.70
N SER A 126 -8.71 7.65 -3.57
CA SER A 126 -9.67 8.61 -3.02
C SER A 126 -9.89 9.81 -3.94
N GLY A 127 -8.87 10.27 -4.67
CA GLY A 127 -8.98 11.32 -5.69
C GLY A 127 -9.88 10.92 -6.87
N VAL A 128 -9.76 9.68 -7.35
CA VAL A 128 -10.62 9.15 -8.42
C VAL A 128 -12.07 9.02 -7.93
N GLN A 129 -12.28 8.55 -6.69
CA GLN A 129 -13.62 8.48 -6.09
C GLN A 129 -14.25 9.86 -5.96
N LEU A 130 -13.51 10.84 -5.46
CA LEU A 130 -13.98 12.22 -5.36
C LEU A 130 -14.40 12.78 -6.72
N LEU A 131 -13.61 12.55 -7.77
CA LEU A 131 -13.95 12.97 -9.12
C LEU A 131 -15.24 12.30 -9.61
N LYS A 132 -15.40 11.00 -9.36
CA LYS A 132 -16.60 10.23 -9.72
C LYS A 132 -17.85 10.76 -9.03
N THR A 133 -17.78 10.99 -7.73
CA THR A 133 -18.88 11.57 -6.94
C THR A 133 -19.23 12.97 -7.41
N PHE A 134 -18.24 13.81 -7.71
CA PHE A 134 -18.46 15.15 -8.24
C PHE A 134 -19.18 15.14 -9.59
N ILE A 135 -18.78 14.26 -10.51
CA ILE A 135 -19.44 14.12 -11.82
C ILE A 135 -20.87 13.65 -11.64
N GLN A 136 -21.12 12.63 -10.80
CA GLN A 136 -22.46 12.13 -10.51
C GLN A 136 -23.36 13.21 -9.90
N PHE A 137 -22.83 13.99 -8.97
CA PHE A 137 -23.55 15.09 -8.35
C PHE A 137 -23.94 16.16 -9.36
N LYS A 138 -23.01 16.59 -10.22
CA LYS A 138 -23.28 17.55 -11.29
C LYS A 138 -24.37 17.07 -12.24
N THR A 139 -24.29 15.81 -12.65
CA THR A 139 -25.28 15.20 -13.55
C THR A 139 -26.65 15.08 -12.90
N SER A 140 -26.70 14.73 -11.63
CA SER A 140 -27.98 14.65 -10.90
C SER A 140 -28.63 16.03 -10.77
N ARG A 141 -27.86 17.09 -10.53
CA ARG A 141 -28.37 18.46 -10.52
C ARG A 141 -28.94 18.87 -11.88
N GLU A 142 -28.24 18.60 -12.96
CA GLU A 142 -28.66 18.95 -14.32
C GLU A 142 -29.97 18.25 -14.67
N LYS A 143 -30.16 16.98 -14.33
CA LYS A 143 -31.39 16.24 -14.53
C LYS A 143 -32.59 16.80 -13.74
N ILE A 144 -32.33 17.33 -12.56
CA ILE A 144 -33.37 17.98 -11.73
C ILE A 144 -33.78 19.30 -12.35
N GLU A 145 -32.82 20.11 -12.80
CA GLU A 145 -33.12 21.40 -13.48
C GLU A 145 -33.90 21.19 -14.77
N MET A 146 -33.73 20.03 -15.45
CA MET A 146 -34.52 19.64 -16.63
C MET A 146 -35.87 19.00 -16.30
N GLY A 147 -36.22 18.82 -15.02
CA GLY A 147 -37.51 18.26 -14.58
C GLY A 147 -37.69 16.75 -14.74
N GLU A 148 -36.60 16.03 -15.02
CA GLU A 148 -36.63 14.58 -15.22
C GLU A 148 -36.62 13.77 -13.87
N LEU A 149 -36.21 14.39 -12.77
CA LEU A 149 -36.20 13.78 -11.42
C LEU A 149 -36.98 14.68 -10.44
N SER A 150 -38.16 14.23 -10.01
CA SER A 150 -39.07 15.02 -9.17
C SER A 150 -38.94 14.83 -7.66
N SER A 151 -38.07 13.96 -7.16
CA SER A 151 -38.09 13.62 -5.73
C SER A 151 -36.72 13.36 -5.04
N PHE A 152 -35.64 13.76 -5.65
CA PHE A 152 -34.33 13.73 -4.95
C PHE A 152 -34.06 15.12 -4.39
N ASN A 153 -33.86 15.25 -3.07
CA ASN A 153 -33.46 16.51 -2.44
C ASN A 153 -31.93 16.59 -2.42
N PRO A 154 -31.28 17.15 -3.47
CA PRO A 154 -29.83 17.09 -3.63
C PRO A 154 -29.07 18.08 -2.75
N SER A 155 -29.78 18.94 -2.03
CA SER A 155 -29.15 20.13 -1.45
C SER A 155 -28.38 19.86 -0.16
N GLU A 156 -28.71 18.83 0.61
CA GLU A 156 -28.01 18.57 1.87
C GLU A 156 -27.21 17.27 1.87
N GLU A 157 -27.77 16.14 1.43
CA GLU A 157 -27.06 14.87 1.45
C GLU A 157 -25.94 14.78 0.42
N GLY A 158 -26.13 15.31 -0.77
CA GLY A 158 -25.12 15.29 -1.83
C GLY A 158 -23.92 16.20 -1.53
N LEU A 159 -24.16 17.39 -1.01
CA LEU A 159 -23.08 18.31 -0.60
C LEU A 159 -22.32 17.77 0.61
N THR A 160 -23.01 17.20 1.58
CA THR A 160 -22.39 16.59 2.76
C THR A 160 -21.49 15.41 2.36
N SER A 161 -21.95 14.58 1.43
CA SER A 161 -21.14 13.46 0.90
C SER A 161 -19.85 13.96 0.24
N ILE A 162 -19.94 14.96 -0.64
CA ILE A 162 -18.77 15.54 -1.32
C ILE A 162 -17.80 16.18 -0.30
N VAL A 163 -18.31 16.92 0.69
CA VAL A 163 -17.46 17.52 1.72
C VAL A 163 -16.72 16.44 2.52
N ILE A 164 -17.40 15.36 2.92
CA ILE A 164 -16.78 14.25 3.63
C ILE A 164 -15.69 13.60 2.76
N GLU A 165 -15.94 13.38 1.48
CA GLU A 165 -14.94 12.81 0.57
C GLU A 165 -13.73 13.71 0.37
N ILE A 166 -13.94 15.04 0.28
CA ILE A 166 -12.84 16.02 0.24
C ILE A 166 -12.00 15.92 1.51
N VAL A 167 -12.62 15.87 2.67
CA VAL A 167 -11.91 15.75 3.97
C VAL A 167 -11.09 14.47 4.01
N ILE A 168 -11.69 13.33 3.63
CA ILE A 168 -10.99 12.04 3.58
C ILE A 168 -9.80 12.10 2.62
N HIS A 169 -9.99 12.67 1.42
CA HIS A 169 -8.93 12.84 0.43
C HIS A 169 -7.78 13.69 0.97
N MET A 170 -8.08 14.82 1.63
CA MET A 170 -7.08 15.68 2.25
C MET A 170 -6.32 14.96 3.36
N VAL A 171 -6.99 14.13 4.16
CA VAL A 171 -6.34 13.31 5.21
C VAL A 171 -5.37 12.32 4.59
N PHE A 172 -5.72 11.65 3.49
CA PHE A 172 -4.81 10.73 2.80
C PHE A 172 -3.60 11.43 2.20
N ILE A 173 -3.79 12.59 1.54
CA ILE A 173 -2.68 13.39 1.01
C ILE A 173 -1.74 13.81 2.15
N PHE A 174 -2.31 14.32 3.25
CA PHE A 174 -1.51 14.78 4.38
C PHE A 174 -0.75 13.62 5.05
N SER A 175 -1.38 12.46 5.21
CA SER A 175 -0.74 11.25 5.72
C SER A 175 0.41 10.79 4.82
N ALA A 176 0.22 10.81 3.50
CA ALA A 176 1.26 10.45 2.55
C ALA A 176 2.46 11.40 2.60
N LEU A 177 2.21 12.71 2.71
CA LEU A 177 3.26 13.73 2.86
C LEU A 177 4.03 13.59 4.18
N LEU A 178 3.33 13.33 5.29
CA LEU A 178 3.97 13.09 6.59
C LEU A 178 4.84 11.84 6.56
N LEU A 179 4.37 10.75 5.98
CA LEU A 179 5.16 9.52 5.83
C LEU A 179 6.40 9.75 4.97
N ALA A 180 6.27 10.44 3.84
CA ALA A 180 7.40 10.77 2.98
C ALA A 180 8.41 11.68 3.69
N HIS A 181 7.95 12.63 4.50
CA HIS A 181 8.81 13.52 5.26
C HIS A 181 9.56 12.78 6.38
N THR A 182 8.88 11.93 7.13
CA THR A 182 9.50 11.11 8.20
C THR A 182 10.54 10.16 7.63
N GLU A 183 10.28 9.51 6.52
CA GLU A 183 11.22 8.60 5.87
C GLU A 183 12.48 9.34 5.41
N LYS A 184 12.31 10.51 4.77
CA LYS A 184 13.43 11.36 4.36
C LYS A 184 14.30 11.77 5.55
N THR A 185 13.68 12.09 6.68
CA THR A 185 14.39 12.52 7.89
C THR A 185 15.17 11.34 8.49
N LEU A 186 14.58 10.14 8.54
CA LEU A 186 15.24 8.93 9.05
C LEU A 186 16.47 8.55 8.22
N HIS A 187 16.39 8.65 6.88
CA HIS A 187 17.52 8.38 6.00
C HIS A 187 18.59 9.48 6.00
N SER A 188 18.27 10.67 6.49
CA SER A 188 19.24 11.80 6.59
C SER A 188 20.12 11.74 7.82
N TYR A 189 19.86 10.86 8.79
CA TYR A 189 20.76 10.64 9.92
C TYR A 189 21.89 9.70 9.49
N PRO A 190 23.16 10.16 9.40
CA PRO A 190 24.28 9.29 9.10
C PRO A 190 24.40 8.26 10.24
N HIS A 191 24.40 6.99 9.89
CA HIS A 191 24.83 5.94 10.81
C HIS A 191 26.21 6.32 11.34
N GLY A 192 26.28 6.56 12.64
CA GLY A 192 27.54 6.87 13.33
C GLY A 192 28.57 5.81 12.95
N ASN A 193 29.58 6.28 12.27
CA ASN A 193 30.75 5.53 11.88
C ASN A 193 31.46 5.14 13.19
N HIS A 194 31.20 3.97 13.74
CA HIS A 194 32.08 3.32 14.67
C HIS A 194 33.31 2.87 13.88
N GLN A 195 34.16 3.83 13.56
CA GLN A 195 35.55 3.54 13.26
C GLN A 195 36.16 3.01 14.55
N HIS A 196 36.34 1.72 14.59
CA HIS A 196 37.32 1.09 15.46
C HIS A 196 38.69 1.68 15.07
N SER A 197 39.14 2.65 15.84
CA SER A 197 40.54 3.01 15.91
C SER A 197 41.27 1.82 16.58
N SER A 198 41.73 0.91 15.76
CA SER A 198 42.79 -0.01 16.15
C SER A 198 44.06 0.84 16.20
N ASP A 199 44.41 1.21 17.41
CA ASP A 199 45.70 1.81 17.76
C ASP A 199 46.81 0.88 17.29
N GLU A 200 47.60 1.37 16.37
CA GLU A 200 48.92 0.87 16.05
C GLU A 200 49.79 1.13 17.28
N GLU A 201 49.92 0.16 18.14
CA GLU A 201 51.10 0.10 19.03
C GLU A 201 52.27 -0.45 18.23
N GLY A 202 53.12 0.49 17.89
CA GLY A 202 54.45 0.20 17.42
C GLY A 202 55.25 -0.52 18.48
N GLU A 203 55.83 -1.62 18.14
CA GLU A 203 56.94 -2.18 18.88
C GLU A 203 58.17 -2.26 17.96
N GLY A 204 58.99 -1.25 18.13
CA GLY A 204 60.35 -1.29 17.67
C GLY A 204 61.19 -2.15 18.61
N ASN A 205 62.03 -2.99 18.07
CA ASN A 205 63.30 -3.42 18.65
C ASN A 205 64.06 -4.13 17.54
N ASP A 206 65.18 -3.62 17.10
CA ASP A 206 66.50 -3.49 17.68
C ASP A 206 67.28 -4.80 17.66
N HIS A 207 68.51 -4.66 17.19
CA HIS A 207 69.70 -5.52 17.25
C HIS A 207 69.77 -6.69 16.29
N GLY A 208 70.74 -6.77 15.39
CA GLY A 208 72.20 -6.58 15.64
C GLY A 208 72.86 -7.94 15.43
N HIS A 209 73.74 -7.96 14.52
CA HIS A 209 74.83 -8.83 14.14
C HIS A 209 74.75 -9.48 12.79
#